data_9cad3e0c5a8b1b38cd4f069ae6900dc0
#
_entry.id   9cad3e0c5a8b1b38cd4f069ae6900dc0
#
_cell.length_a   1.000
_cell.length_b   1.000
_cell.length_c   1.000
_cell.angle_alpha   90.00
_cell.angle_beta   90.00
_cell.angle_gamma   90.00
#
_symmetry.space_group_name_H-M   'P 1'
#
loop_
_entity.id
_entity.type
_entity.pdbx_description
1 polymer ?
#
loop_
_entity_poly.entity_id
_entity_poly.type
_entity_poly.pdbx_seq_one_letter_code
_entity_poly.pdbx_strand_id
1 'polypeptide(L)'
;MPSEFAIAADPLLGLIQIDMSGFFLEADIHAFEEARNKAHSQLRCGPNEHLTLVDIRSMQIQSQEAVAAFKCILDNPAYKSKRIAIVVSHTLARMQIQRAAVNRDVMYFSEDLLVARNWLLNGCI
;
A
#
# COMPACT_ATOMS: atom_id res chain seq x y z
N MET A 1 -19.50 4.65 -2.05
CA MET A 1 -18.61 5.80 -2.31
C MET A 1 -17.66 5.47 -3.45
N PRO A 2 -17.45 6.41 -4.36
CA PRO A 2 -16.48 6.18 -5.41
C PRO A 2 -15.06 6.04 -4.83
N SER A 3 -14.21 5.32 -5.55
CA SER A 3 -12.82 5.17 -5.16
C SER A 3 -12.05 6.47 -5.36
N GLU A 4 -11.12 6.74 -4.46
CA GLU A 4 -10.16 7.83 -4.60
C GLU A 4 -8.80 7.33 -4.13
N PHE A 5 -7.74 7.82 -4.76
CA PHE A 5 -6.38 7.55 -4.30
C PHE A 5 -5.46 8.72 -4.63
N ALA A 6 -4.41 8.84 -3.83
CA ALA A 6 -3.33 9.79 -4.07
C ALA A 6 -2.01 9.07 -3.81
N ILE A 7 -1.04 9.22 -4.70
CA ILE A 7 0.26 8.56 -4.58
C ILE A 7 1.33 9.62 -4.74
N ALA A 8 2.27 9.66 -3.79
CA ALA A 8 3.40 10.58 -3.82
C ALA A 8 4.70 9.79 -3.62
N ALA A 9 5.72 10.13 -4.37
CA ALA A 9 7.06 9.55 -4.23
C ALA A 9 7.98 10.58 -3.58
N ASP A 10 8.77 10.13 -2.60
CA ASP A 10 9.83 10.92 -1.96
C ASP A 10 11.17 10.27 -2.28
N PRO A 11 11.90 10.77 -3.28
CA PRO A 11 13.17 10.16 -3.68
C PRO A 11 14.26 10.24 -2.61
N LEU A 12 14.20 11.24 -1.73
CA LEU A 12 15.19 11.38 -0.66
C LEU A 12 15.06 10.28 0.39
N LEU A 13 13.83 9.87 0.69
CA LEU A 13 13.56 8.81 1.66
C LEU A 13 13.42 7.43 1.02
N GLY A 14 13.33 7.37 -0.32
CA GLY A 14 12.98 6.13 -1.00
C GLY A 14 11.59 5.64 -0.61
N LEU A 15 10.65 6.57 -0.47
CA LEU A 15 9.33 6.31 0.10
C LEU A 15 8.23 6.60 -0.91
N ILE A 16 7.28 5.67 -1.02
CA ILE A 16 6.02 5.89 -1.72
C ILE A 16 4.94 5.98 -0.66
N GLN A 17 4.20 7.09 -0.66
CA GLN A 17 3.06 7.28 0.23
C GLN A 17 1.77 7.19 -0.57
N ILE A 18 0.85 6.34 -0.12
CA ILE A 18 -0.40 6.03 -0.80
C ILE A 18 -1.55 6.28 0.16
N ASP A 19 -2.54 7.07 -0.29
CA ASP A 19 -3.81 7.26 0.41
C ASP A 19 -4.92 6.70 -0.46
N MET A 20 -5.77 5.84 0.11
CA MET A 20 -6.86 5.20 -0.62
C MET A 20 -8.15 5.29 0.16
N SER A 21 -9.27 5.53 -0.53
CA SER A 21 -10.60 5.58 0.09
C SER A 21 -11.65 5.04 -0.86
N GLY A 22 -12.82 4.63 -0.29
CA GLY A 22 -13.96 4.19 -1.05
C GLY A 22 -13.89 2.73 -1.50
N PHE A 23 -14.69 2.41 -2.49
CA PHE A 23 -14.83 1.06 -3.04
C PHE A 23 -14.23 1.02 -4.46
N PHE A 24 -13.33 0.08 -4.70
CA PHE A 24 -12.57 -0.01 -5.95
C PHE A 24 -13.17 -1.03 -6.90
N LEU A 25 -13.43 -0.61 -8.13
CA LEU A 25 -13.79 -1.48 -9.24
C LEU A 25 -12.54 -1.81 -10.05
N GLU A 26 -12.66 -2.73 -11.00
CA GLU A 26 -11.52 -3.20 -11.80
C GLU A 26 -10.79 -2.04 -12.49
N ALA A 27 -11.52 -1.12 -13.11
CA ALA A 27 -10.91 0.03 -13.77
C ALA A 27 -10.16 0.94 -12.78
N ASP A 28 -10.69 1.08 -11.56
CA ASP A 28 -10.05 1.88 -10.51
C ASP A 28 -8.73 1.26 -10.08
N ILE A 29 -8.69 -0.07 -9.99
CA ILE A 29 -7.49 -0.81 -9.59
C ILE A 29 -6.43 -0.70 -10.67
N HIS A 30 -6.81 -0.77 -11.94
CA HIS A 30 -5.88 -0.55 -13.06
C HIS A 30 -5.26 0.84 -13.01
N ALA A 31 -6.09 1.86 -12.79
CA ALA A 31 -5.60 3.24 -12.68
C ALA A 31 -4.64 3.39 -11.49
N PHE A 32 -4.95 2.74 -10.38
CA PHE A 32 -4.11 2.74 -9.19
C PHE A 32 -2.75 2.09 -9.50
N GLU A 33 -2.76 0.93 -10.14
CA GLU A 33 -1.51 0.22 -10.47
C GLU A 33 -0.62 1.04 -11.38
N GLU A 34 -1.18 1.67 -12.39
CA GLU A 34 -0.42 2.53 -13.30
C GLU A 34 0.19 3.73 -12.56
N ALA A 35 -0.58 4.34 -11.66
CA ALA A 35 -0.10 5.46 -10.86
C ALA A 35 1.01 5.04 -9.90
N ARG A 36 0.89 3.86 -9.28
CA ARG A 36 1.92 3.30 -8.41
C ARG A 36 3.20 3.03 -9.17
N ASN A 37 3.10 2.44 -10.35
CA ASN A 37 4.26 2.14 -11.17
C ASN A 37 4.98 3.41 -11.61
N LYS A 38 4.21 4.45 -11.95
CA LYS A 38 4.77 5.76 -12.31
C LYS A 38 5.48 6.40 -11.12
N ALA A 39 4.88 6.34 -9.94
CA ALA A 39 5.51 6.88 -8.72
C ALA A 39 6.81 6.14 -8.41
N HIS A 40 6.81 4.82 -8.54
CA HIS A 40 8.01 4.00 -8.33
C HIS A 40 9.15 4.42 -9.27
N SER A 41 8.83 4.77 -10.51
CA SER A 41 9.83 5.19 -11.48
C SER A 41 10.50 6.51 -11.12
N GLN A 42 9.93 7.29 -10.22
CA GLN A 42 10.51 8.55 -9.74
C GLN A 42 11.52 8.33 -8.61
N LEU A 43 11.57 7.14 -8.04
CA LEU A 43 12.54 6.79 -7.01
C LEU A 43 13.89 6.46 -7.65
N ARG A 44 14.96 6.67 -6.89
CA ARG A 44 16.33 6.40 -7.35
C ARG A 44 16.91 5.10 -6.82
N CYS A 45 16.10 4.31 -6.12
CA CYS A 45 16.52 3.02 -5.60
C CYS A 45 16.11 1.89 -6.54
N GLY A 46 16.77 0.75 -6.40
CA GLY A 46 16.45 -0.44 -7.19
C GLY A 46 15.23 -1.19 -6.67
N PRO A 47 14.87 -2.31 -7.32
CA PRO A 47 13.78 -3.15 -6.84
C PRO A 47 14.02 -3.62 -5.41
N ASN A 48 12.96 -3.67 -4.62
CA ASN A 48 12.98 -4.12 -3.22
C ASN A 48 13.81 -3.24 -2.28
N GLU A 49 14.15 -2.03 -2.69
CA GLU A 49 14.91 -1.08 -1.85
C GLU A 49 14.05 0.05 -1.32
N HIS A 50 12.85 0.25 -1.85
CA HIS A 50 11.99 1.34 -1.44
C HIS A 50 11.05 0.92 -0.31
N LEU A 51 10.46 1.94 0.34
CA LEU A 51 9.47 1.79 1.41
C LEU A 51 8.11 2.26 0.91
N THR A 52 7.03 1.65 1.41
CA THR A 52 5.66 2.05 1.05
C THR A 52 4.83 2.25 2.30
N LEU A 53 4.20 3.42 2.41
CA LEU A 53 3.25 3.74 3.46
C LEU A 53 1.86 3.87 2.84
N VAL A 54 0.93 3.02 3.27
CA VAL A 54 -0.42 2.97 2.70
C VAL A 54 -1.44 3.33 3.78
N ASP A 55 -2.21 4.39 3.56
CA ASP A 55 -3.29 4.79 4.45
C ASP A 55 -4.62 4.38 3.83
N ILE A 56 -5.28 3.39 4.44
CA ILE A 56 -6.57 2.87 3.97
C ILE A 56 -7.67 3.03 5.02
N ARG A 57 -7.51 3.99 5.94
CA ARG A 57 -8.50 4.20 7.01
C ARG A 57 -9.89 4.56 6.49
N SER A 58 -9.98 5.17 5.31
CA SER A 58 -11.24 5.54 4.69
C SER A 58 -11.69 4.57 3.59
N MET A 59 -11.02 3.45 3.44
CA MET A 59 -11.36 2.46 2.43
C MET A 59 -12.50 1.58 2.93
N GLN A 60 -13.45 1.29 2.03
CA GLN A 60 -14.57 0.38 2.32
C GLN A 60 -14.11 -1.08 2.17
N ILE A 61 -14.91 -2.00 2.68
CA ILE A 61 -14.67 -3.43 2.48
C ILE A 61 -14.79 -3.71 0.98
N GLN A 62 -13.79 -4.37 0.41
CA GLN A 62 -13.70 -4.59 -1.03
C GLN A 62 -14.30 -5.93 -1.45
N SER A 63 -14.61 -6.08 -2.74
CA SER A 63 -15.01 -7.36 -3.30
C SER A 63 -13.85 -8.35 -3.27
N GLN A 64 -14.17 -9.66 -3.41
CA GLN A 64 -13.13 -10.68 -3.47
C GLN A 64 -12.23 -10.51 -4.70
N GLU A 65 -12.81 -10.08 -5.83
CA GLU A 65 -12.07 -9.80 -7.05
C GLU A 65 -11.07 -8.65 -6.84
N ALA A 66 -11.49 -7.60 -6.12
CA ALA A 66 -10.62 -6.48 -5.80
C ALA A 66 -9.48 -6.92 -4.88
N VAL A 67 -9.77 -7.72 -3.86
CA VAL A 67 -8.74 -8.24 -2.95
C VAL A 67 -7.71 -9.07 -3.72
N ALA A 68 -8.16 -9.93 -4.62
CA ALA A 68 -7.26 -10.73 -5.45
C ALA A 68 -6.39 -9.86 -6.36
N ALA A 69 -6.96 -8.80 -6.94
CA ALA A 69 -6.21 -7.88 -7.79
C ALA A 69 -5.15 -7.12 -6.99
N PHE A 70 -5.49 -6.63 -5.80
CA PHE A 70 -4.52 -5.97 -4.92
C PHE A 70 -3.39 -6.92 -4.50
N LYS A 71 -3.72 -8.20 -4.25
CA LYS A 71 -2.70 -9.20 -3.95
C LYS A 71 -1.70 -9.34 -5.10
N CYS A 72 -2.18 -9.40 -6.34
CA CYS A 72 -1.31 -9.46 -7.51
C CYS A 72 -0.39 -8.23 -7.59
N ILE A 73 -0.91 -7.04 -7.29
CA ILE A 73 -0.12 -5.81 -7.29
C ILE A 73 0.97 -5.87 -6.22
N LEU A 74 0.63 -6.33 -5.01
CA LEU A 74 1.59 -6.45 -3.91
C LEU A 74 2.69 -7.48 -4.21
N ASP A 75 2.34 -8.55 -4.92
CA ASP A 75 3.26 -9.65 -5.18
C ASP A 75 4.14 -9.41 -6.41
N ASN A 76 3.93 -8.32 -7.16
CA ASN A 76 4.72 -8.04 -8.35
C ASN A 76 6.19 -7.78 -7.98
N PRO A 77 7.13 -8.66 -8.37
CA PRO A 77 8.52 -8.54 -7.92
C PRO A 77 9.24 -7.31 -8.45
N ALA A 78 8.76 -6.71 -9.56
CA ALA A 78 9.37 -5.50 -10.11
C ALA A 78 9.14 -4.27 -9.24
N TYR A 79 8.09 -4.27 -8.40
CA TYR A 79 7.67 -3.12 -7.60
C TYR A 79 7.54 -3.44 -6.12
N LYS A 80 8.04 -4.58 -5.69
CA LYS A 80 7.91 -5.05 -4.32
C LYS A 80 8.74 -4.19 -3.37
N SER A 81 8.11 -3.70 -2.31
CA SER A 81 8.77 -2.84 -1.33
C SER A 81 9.68 -3.62 -0.39
N LYS A 82 10.72 -2.97 0.11
CA LYS A 82 11.56 -3.51 1.19
C LYS A 82 10.73 -3.69 2.47
N ARG A 83 9.92 -2.68 2.81
CA ARG A 83 8.98 -2.71 3.93
C ARG A 83 7.72 -1.98 3.53
N ILE A 84 6.59 -2.43 4.07
CA ILE A 84 5.28 -1.79 3.87
C ILE A 84 4.63 -1.57 5.22
N ALA A 85 4.18 -0.36 5.48
CA ALA A 85 3.35 -0.04 6.63
C ALA A 85 1.95 0.32 6.15
N ILE A 86 0.93 -0.25 6.76
CA ILE A 86 -0.46 -0.05 6.37
C ILE A 86 -1.22 0.54 7.55
N VAL A 87 -1.83 1.71 7.34
CA VAL A 87 -2.66 2.38 8.34
C VAL A 87 -4.10 2.01 8.07
N VAL A 88 -4.73 1.35 9.04
CA VAL A 88 -6.08 0.78 8.90
C VAL A 88 -6.85 0.97 10.18
N SER A 89 -8.14 1.38 10.08
CA SER A 89 -8.97 1.67 11.24
C SER A 89 -10.08 0.65 11.47
N HIS A 90 -10.35 -0.23 10.50
CA HIS A 90 -11.48 -1.14 10.55
C HIS A 90 -11.03 -2.59 10.52
N THR A 91 -11.52 -3.39 11.48
CA THR A 91 -11.09 -4.78 11.64
C THR A 91 -11.31 -5.64 10.39
N LEU A 92 -12.47 -5.48 9.74
CA LEU A 92 -12.76 -6.27 8.54
C LEU A 92 -11.87 -5.87 7.37
N ALA A 93 -11.63 -4.57 7.18
CA ALA A 93 -10.71 -4.09 6.15
C ALA A 93 -9.29 -4.58 6.44
N ARG A 94 -8.88 -4.56 7.72
CA ARG A 94 -7.58 -5.10 8.13
C ARG A 94 -7.46 -6.58 7.77
N MET A 95 -8.50 -7.37 8.04
CA MET A 95 -8.49 -8.79 7.69
C MET A 95 -8.37 -9.02 6.19
N GLN A 96 -9.05 -8.21 5.36
CA GLN A 96 -8.94 -8.32 3.90
C GLN A 96 -7.52 -8.04 3.43
N ILE A 97 -6.90 -6.99 3.95
CA ILE A 97 -5.53 -6.64 3.58
C ILE A 97 -4.54 -7.69 4.06
N GLN A 98 -4.74 -8.24 5.25
CA GLN A 98 -3.88 -9.33 5.75
C GLN A 98 -3.95 -10.55 4.84
N ARG A 99 -5.13 -10.87 4.31
CA ARG A 99 -5.27 -11.97 3.34
C ARG A 99 -4.53 -11.69 2.04
N ALA A 100 -4.59 -10.44 1.57
CA ALA A 100 -3.86 -10.03 0.36
C ALA A 100 -2.35 -10.04 0.57
N ALA A 101 -1.91 -9.96 1.81
CA ALA A 101 -0.49 -9.86 2.19
C ALA A 101 0.09 -11.18 2.72
N VAL A 102 -0.58 -12.30 2.49
CA VAL A 102 -0.09 -13.61 2.92
C VAL A 102 1.33 -13.84 2.40
N ASN A 103 2.21 -14.34 3.29
CA ASN A 103 3.63 -14.62 3.01
C ASN A 103 4.51 -13.36 2.86
N ARG A 104 4.07 -12.22 3.43
CA ARG A 104 4.89 -11.00 3.49
C ARG A 104 5.42 -10.79 4.90
N ASP A 105 6.72 -10.95 5.09
CA ASP A 105 7.37 -10.85 6.41
C ASP A 105 7.62 -9.41 6.87
N VAL A 106 7.62 -8.47 5.93
CA VAL A 106 8.06 -7.08 6.16
C VAL A 106 6.89 -6.11 6.09
N MET A 107 5.76 -6.52 6.65
CA MET A 107 4.55 -5.74 6.65
C MET A 107 4.10 -5.43 8.08
N TYR A 108 3.72 -4.18 8.32
CA TYR A 108 3.27 -3.72 9.62
C TYR A 108 1.90 -3.05 9.50
N PHE A 109 1.00 -3.36 10.43
CA PHE A 109 -0.34 -2.77 10.48
C PHE A 109 -0.47 -1.89 11.71
N SER A 110 -0.99 -0.67 11.54
CA SER A 110 -1.21 0.27 12.64
C SER A 110 -2.49 1.06 12.40
N GLU A 111 -3.07 1.55 13.48
CA GLU A 111 -4.17 2.51 13.40
C GLU A 111 -3.66 3.95 13.45
N ASP A 112 -2.39 4.15 13.70
CA ASP A 112 -1.75 5.46 13.85
C ASP A 112 -0.73 5.69 12.74
N LEU A 113 -0.94 6.76 11.97
CA LEU A 113 -0.08 7.10 10.84
C LEU A 113 1.37 7.38 11.27
N LEU A 114 1.56 8.10 12.39
CA LEU A 114 2.90 8.44 12.86
C LEU A 114 3.66 7.21 13.34
N VAL A 115 2.99 6.29 14.02
CA VAL A 115 3.58 5.04 14.46
C VAL A 115 3.99 4.19 13.26
N ALA A 116 3.12 4.08 12.25
CA ALA A 116 3.41 3.33 11.04
C ALA A 116 4.61 3.92 10.30
N ARG A 117 4.64 5.25 10.16
CA ARG A 117 5.74 5.94 9.48
C ARG A 117 7.06 5.75 10.23
N ASN A 118 7.06 5.85 11.56
CA ASN A 118 8.26 5.64 12.36
C ASN A 118 8.80 4.24 12.22
N TRP A 119 7.94 3.23 12.28
CA TRP A 119 8.36 1.86 12.06
C TRP A 119 8.99 1.70 10.67
N LEU A 120 8.36 2.29 9.67
CA LEU A 120 8.80 2.15 8.28
C LEU A 120 10.20 2.75 8.07
N LEU A 121 10.44 3.95 8.61
CA LEU A 121 11.70 4.66 8.43
C LEU A 121 12.82 4.12 9.31
N ASN A 122 12.50 3.62 10.50
CA ASN A 122 13.50 3.20 11.49
C ASN A 122 13.62 1.69 11.63
N GLY A 123 12.70 0.92 11.05
CA GLY A 123 12.72 -0.55 11.12
C GLY A 123 12.23 -1.12 12.45
N CYS A 124 11.80 -0.29 13.39
CA CYS A 124 11.23 -0.71 14.68
C CYS A 124 10.31 0.35 15.25
N ILE A 125 9.48 -0.06 16.18
CA ILE A 125 8.55 0.85 16.85
C ILE A 125 9.22 1.52 18.04
#